data_39f2b995481c29da9986a9aa3b9480f8
#
_entry.id   39f2b995481c29da9986a9aa3b9480f8
#
_cell.length_a   1.000
_cell.length_b   1.000
_cell.length_c   1.000
_cell.angle_alpha   90.00
_cell.angle_beta   90.00
_cell.angle_gamma   90.00
#
_symmetry.space_group_name_H-M   'P 1'
#
loop_
_entity.id
_entity.type
_entity.pdbx_description
1 polymer ?
#
loop_
_entity_poly.entity_id
_entity_poly.type
_entity_poly.pdbx_seq_one_letter_code
_entity_poly.pdbx_strand_id
1 'polypeptide(L)'
;MTATANRRIVLASRPQGAPVPDDFRLEEGPVPEPGEGQVLLRTLYLSLDPYMRNLMDEIPPAYAPRVELGATMVGGTVSRVVASRHPGFKAGEIVLGNAGWQDYALSDGSDLRALGDMKQPSLALGGLGMPAFTAYVGLLDIGQPKPGDTVVVAAATGAVGSIVGQLAKLKGARVIGIAGGAGKVAFARDQLGFDIALDRHDPQLAQKLAEAAPAGIDVYFENVGGAVFDAVLPLLNIGARVPVIGVIAQYNQNGAVQGEDRLPNVMSTILQKRIRMQGMVILDHYETRYEDFARDMAAWVGEGKIKLFEDVLEGLEQAPQGLIGLLQGNNFGKVVVCVTNS
;
A
#
# COMPACT_ATOMS: atom_id res chain seq x y z
N MET A 1 12.38 -30.85 9.35
CA MET A 1 13.63 -30.81 8.57
C MET A 1 14.12 -29.36 8.64
N THR A 2 15.30 -29.11 9.17
CA THR A 2 15.94 -27.78 9.09
C THR A 2 16.23 -27.50 7.62
N ALA A 3 15.77 -26.36 7.11
CA ALA A 3 16.10 -25.94 5.74
C ALA A 3 17.63 -25.78 5.65
N THR A 4 18.20 -26.26 4.57
CA THR A 4 19.66 -26.25 4.35
C THR A 4 20.12 -25.00 3.63
N ALA A 5 19.23 -24.20 3.08
CA ALA A 5 19.52 -22.99 2.33
C ALA A 5 18.52 -21.86 2.63
N ASN A 6 19.01 -20.62 2.55
CA ASN A 6 18.22 -19.39 2.56
C ASN A 6 18.10 -18.89 1.12
N ARG A 7 16.89 -18.91 0.57
CA ARG A 7 16.61 -18.27 -0.73
C ARG A 7 16.33 -16.80 -0.51
N ARG A 8 16.83 -15.95 -1.40
CA ARG A 8 16.57 -14.52 -1.40
C ARG A 8 16.41 -14.00 -2.82
N ILE A 9 15.59 -12.97 -2.99
CA ILE A 9 15.46 -12.26 -4.27
C ILE A 9 16.14 -10.92 -4.16
N VAL A 10 17.13 -10.72 -5.03
CA VAL A 10 17.94 -9.49 -5.06
C VAL A 10 17.59 -8.62 -6.25
N LEU A 11 17.86 -7.31 -6.15
CA LEU A 11 17.81 -6.39 -7.27
C LEU A 11 18.99 -6.67 -8.19
N ALA A 12 18.76 -7.23 -9.38
CA ALA A 12 19.81 -7.58 -10.34
C ALA A 12 20.18 -6.41 -11.24
N SER A 13 19.17 -5.61 -11.64
CA SER A 13 19.36 -4.39 -12.46
C SER A 13 18.32 -3.33 -12.09
N ARG A 14 18.60 -2.06 -12.41
CA ARG A 14 17.64 -0.98 -12.21
C ARG A 14 16.67 -0.90 -13.39
N PRO A 15 15.36 -0.93 -13.15
CA PRO A 15 14.37 -0.89 -14.21
C PRO A 15 14.49 0.37 -15.08
N GLN A 16 14.38 0.20 -16.38
CA GLN A 16 14.21 1.30 -17.33
C GLN A 16 12.74 1.40 -17.72
N GLY A 17 11.96 2.12 -16.92
CA GLY A 17 10.50 2.13 -17.01
C GLY A 17 9.86 1.13 -16.02
N ALA A 18 8.88 0.35 -16.50
CA ALA A 18 8.27 -0.71 -15.68
C ALA A 18 9.30 -1.82 -15.39
N PRO A 19 9.31 -2.38 -14.17
CA PRO A 19 10.20 -3.49 -13.86
C PRO A 19 9.84 -4.73 -14.68
N VAL A 20 10.87 -5.49 -15.04
CA VAL A 20 10.76 -6.77 -15.75
C VAL A 20 11.36 -7.90 -14.89
N PRO A 21 11.05 -9.17 -15.16
CA PRO A 21 11.57 -10.29 -14.37
C PRO A 21 13.10 -10.29 -14.24
N ASP A 22 13.82 -9.87 -15.27
CA ASP A 22 15.28 -9.85 -15.30
C ASP A 22 15.90 -8.78 -14.38
N ASP A 23 15.11 -7.83 -13.86
CA ASP A 23 15.56 -6.90 -12.83
C ASP A 23 15.73 -7.57 -11.46
N PHE A 24 15.26 -8.82 -11.33
CA PHE A 24 15.32 -9.59 -10.11
C PHE A 24 16.09 -10.89 -10.32
N ARG A 25 16.79 -11.35 -9.29
CA ARG A 25 17.49 -12.64 -9.33
C ARG A 25 17.27 -13.39 -8.03
N LEU A 26 16.88 -14.67 -8.15
CA LEU A 26 16.84 -15.59 -7.01
C LEU A 26 18.27 -16.07 -6.72
N GLU A 27 18.68 -15.97 -5.47
CA GLU A 27 19.96 -16.47 -4.96
C GLU A 27 19.73 -17.41 -3.79
N GLU A 28 20.62 -18.36 -3.61
CA GLU A 28 20.66 -19.27 -2.47
C GLU A 28 21.97 -19.11 -1.69
N GLY A 29 21.86 -19.16 -0.38
CA GLY A 29 22.99 -19.08 0.53
C GLY A 29 22.75 -19.87 1.81
N PRO A 30 23.70 -19.88 2.73
CA PRO A 30 23.51 -20.54 4.02
C PRO A 30 22.43 -19.80 4.84
N VAL A 31 21.68 -20.56 5.65
CA VAL A 31 20.84 -19.97 6.69
C VAL A 31 21.74 -19.31 7.72
N PRO A 32 21.56 -18.01 8.03
CA PRO A 32 22.41 -17.32 8.98
C PRO A 32 22.16 -17.80 10.43
N GLU A 33 23.15 -17.64 11.31
CA GLU A 33 23.01 -17.92 12.73
C GLU A 33 22.92 -16.63 13.54
N PRO A 34 21.99 -16.54 14.53
CA PRO A 34 21.87 -15.33 15.34
C PRO A 34 23.04 -15.18 16.31
N GLY A 35 23.65 -14.00 16.32
CA GLY A 35 24.58 -13.54 17.34
C GLY A 35 23.88 -13.08 18.62
N GLU A 36 24.67 -12.60 19.60
CA GLU A 36 24.14 -12.02 20.85
C GLU A 36 23.24 -10.79 20.52
N GLY A 37 22.07 -10.73 21.16
CA GLY A 37 21.06 -9.67 20.89
C GLY A 37 20.29 -9.83 19.58
N GLN A 38 20.42 -10.95 18.88
CA GLN A 38 19.73 -11.17 17.60
C GLN A 38 18.72 -12.33 17.66
N VAL A 39 17.79 -12.28 16.72
CA VAL A 39 16.87 -13.37 16.41
C VAL A 39 17.05 -13.83 14.97
N LEU A 40 16.83 -15.12 14.73
CA LEU A 40 16.67 -15.68 13.39
C LEU A 40 15.17 -15.77 13.09
N LEU A 41 14.76 -15.13 12.02
CA LEU A 41 13.40 -15.11 11.51
C LEU A 41 13.26 -16.07 10.34
N ARG A 42 12.12 -16.78 10.26
CA ARG A 42 11.65 -17.46 9.06
C ARG A 42 10.44 -16.74 8.52
N THR A 43 10.51 -16.25 7.29
CA THR A 43 9.42 -15.53 6.66
C THR A 43 8.24 -16.46 6.37
N LEU A 44 7.06 -16.07 6.84
CA LEU A 44 5.79 -16.73 6.54
C LEU A 44 5.07 -15.99 5.41
N TYR A 45 4.94 -14.67 5.57
CA TYR A 45 4.28 -13.79 4.61
C TYR A 45 5.13 -12.58 4.31
N LEU A 46 5.13 -12.18 3.05
CA LEU A 46 5.82 -11.01 2.53
C LEU A 46 4.81 -10.03 1.92
N SER A 47 4.92 -8.77 2.28
CA SER A 47 4.16 -7.66 1.70
C SER A 47 4.75 -7.25 0.35
N LEU A 48 3.89 -7.04 -0.66
CA LEU A 48 4.25 -6.31 -1.87
C LEU A 48 3.53 -4.95 -1.88
N ASP A 49 4.30 -3.88 -2.03
CA ASP A 49 3.81 -2.51 -1.97
C ASP A 49 4.40 -1.67 -3.12
N PRO A 50 3.60 -0.76 -3.74
CA PRO A 50 4.04 0.00 -4.92
C PRO A 50 5.29 0.85 -4.69
N TYR A 51 5.52 1.35 -3.47
CA TYR A 51 6.70 2.18 -3.15
C TYR A 51 8.03 1.47 -3.40
N MET A 52 8.04 0.12 -3.35
CA MET A 52 9.24 -0.69 -3.62
C MET A 52 9.82 -0.39 -5.00
N ARG A 53 8.97 -0.04 -5.99
CA ARG A 53 9.41 0.38 -7.32
C ARG A 53 10.32 1.61 -7.25
N ASN A 54 9.98 2.59 -6.41
CA ASN A 54 10.76 3.82 -6.27
C ASN A 54 12.13 3.56 -5.61
N LEU A 55 12.24 2.51 -4.80
CA LEU A 55 13.51 2.13 -4.16
C LEU A 55 14.45 1.38 -5.12
N MET A 56 13.98 0.97 -6.29
CA MET A 56 14.80 0.37 -7.35
C MET A 56 15.50 1.43 -8.20
N ASP A 57 15.13 2.71 -8.11
CA ASP A 57 15.72 3.81 -8.87
C ASP A 57 17.10 4.22 -8.33
N GLU A 58 17.88 4.91 -9.17
CA GLU A 58 19.18 5.47 -8.77
C GLU A 58 19.01 6.57 -7.71
N ILE A 59 17.96 7.39 -7.88
CA ILE A 59 17.60 8.45 -6.92
C ILE A 59 16.36 7.98 -6.16
N PRO A 60 16.50 7.56 -4.89
CA PRO A 60 15.37 7.10 -4.11
C PRO A 60 14.51 8.27 -3.61
N PRO A 61 13.27 8.00 -3.18
CA PRO A 61 12.47 8.99 -2.47
C PRO A 61 13.12 9.37 -1.12
N ALA A 62 12.82 10.58 -0.63
CA ALA A 62 13.43 11.10 0.59
C ALA A 62 13.10 10.29 1.88
N TYR A 63 12.08 9.44 1.84
CA TYR A 63 11.61 8.70 3.04
C TYR A 63 12.27 7.34 3.26
N ALA A 64 13.02 6.80 2.27
CA ALA A 64 13.69 5.51 2.43
C ALA A 64 14.93 5.41 1.51
N PRO A 65 15.98 4.65 1.92
CA PRO A 65 17.14 4.42 1.07
C PRO A 65 16.78 3.53 -0.12
N ARG A 66 17.54 3.68 -1.22
CA ARG A 66 17.42 2.78 -2.37
C ARG A 66 17.88 1.36 -2.03
N VAL A 67 17.40 0.41 -2.80
CA VAL A 67 17.96 -0.95 -2.81
C VAL A 67 19.22 -0.94 -3.66
N GLU A 68 20.34 -1.43 -3.10
CA GLU A 68 21.59 -1.56 -3.86
C GLU A 68 21.54 -2.77 -4.78
N LEU A 69 22.27 -2.70 -5.90
CA LEU A 69 22.40 -3.84 -6.82
C LEU A 69 23.02 -5.04 -6.09
N GLY A 70 22.40 -6.21 -6.22
CA GLY A 70 22.78 -7.44 -5.52
C GLY A 70 22.27 -7.51 -4.07
N ALA A 71 21.66 -6.45 -3.53
CA ALA A 71 21.02 -6.50 -2.22
C ALA A 71 19.63 -7.16 -2.31
N THR A 72 19.23 -7.81 -1.21
CA THR A 72 17.88 -8.37 -1.06
C THR A 72 16.83 -7.27 -1.19
N MET A 73 15.78 -7.52 -1.98
CA MET A 73 14.66 -6.60 -2.09
C MET A 73 13.98 -6.41 -0.73
N VAL A 74 13.59 -5.17 -0.45
CA VAL A 74 12.95 -4.80 0.81
C VAL A 74 11.47 -5.17 0.83
N GLY A 75 10.92 -5.35 2.03
CA GLY A 75 9.49 -5.57 2.22
C GLY A 75 9.16 -5.89 3.66
N GLY A 76 7.99 -5.45 4.12
CA GLY A 76 7.41 -5.85 5.39
C GLY A 76 7.11 -7.34 5.40
N THR A 77 7.35 -8.02 6.52
CA THR A 77 7.16 -9.46 6.63
C THR A 77 6.45 -9.83 7.92
N VAL A 78 5.66 -10.89 7.86
CA VAL A 78 5.27 -11.64 9.04
C VAL A 78 6.16 -12.87 9.08
N SER A 79 6.85 -13.04 10.20
CA SER A 79 7.87 -14.09 10.35
C SER A 79 7.68 -14.84 11.66
N ARG A 80 8.16 -16.10 11.70
CA ARG A 80 8.31 -16.87 12.92
C ARG A 80 9.75 -16.72 13.43
N VAL A 81 9.91 -16.41 14.70
CA VAL A 81 11.20 -16.51 15.39
C VAL A 81 11.57 -17.98 15.47
N VAL A 82 12.66 -18.43 14.81
CA VAL A 82 13.11 -19.83 14.84
C VAL A 82 14.25 -20.07 15.80
N ALA A 83 15.06 -19.05 16.05
CA ALA A 83 16.08 -19.05 17.11
C ALA A 83 16.24 -17.63 17.65
N SER A 84 16.55 -17.51 18.95
CA SER A 84 16.72 -16.21 19.60
C SER A 84 17.88 -16.23 20.58
N ARG A 85 18.70 -15.19 20.49
CA ARG A 85 19.66 -14.75 21.53
C ARG A 85 19.32 -13.33 22.01
N HIS A 86 18.09 -12.87 21.72
CA HIS A 86 17.55 -11.56 22.11
C HIS A 86 16.66 -11.71 23.35
N PRO A 87 16.79 -10.84 24.38
CA PRO A 87 16.03 -10.99 25.64
C PRO A 87 14.51 -10.76 25.47
N GLY A 88 14.10 -10.00 24.47
CA GLY A 88 12.70 -9.61 24.24
C GLY A 88 11.89 -10.55 23.35
N PHE A 89 12.51 -11.55 22.69
CA PHE A 89 11.82 -12.45 21.76
C PHE A 89 12.20 -13.91 22.00
N LYS A 90 11.25 -14.82 21.78
CA LYS A 90 11.42 -16.27 21.98
C LYS A 90 11.11 -17.04 20.70
N ALA A 91 11.77 -18.19 20.54
CA ALA A 91 11.45 -19.11 19.45
C ALA A 91 9.97 -19.51 19.50
N GLY A 92 9.35 -19.55 18.32
CA GLY A 92 7.92 -19.83 18.12
C GLY A 92 7.04 -18.58 18.00
N GLU A 93 7.47 -17.43 18.48
CA GLU A 93 6.70 -16.19 18.37
C GLU A 93 6.53 -15.75 16.91
N ILE A 94 5.35 -15.19 16.61
CA ILE A 94 5.04 -14.58 15.32
C ILE A 94 5.23 -13.08 15.44
N VAL A 95 6.03 -12.51 14.55
CA VAL A 95 6.41 -11.10 14.58
C VAL A 95 6.17 -10.43 13.22
N LEU A 96 5.80 -9.17 13.25
CA LEU A 96 5.86 -8.25 12.12
C LEU A 96 7.23 -7.59 12.12
N GLY A 97 7.87 -7.48 10.96
CA GLY A 97 9.16 -6.81 10.77
C GLY A 97 9.44 -6.53 9.30
N ASN A 98 10.71 -6.33 8.95
CA ASN A 98 11.14 -5.95 7.60
C ASN A 98 12.26 -6.88 7.08
N ALA A 99 12.02 -8.19 7.13
CA ALA A 99 13.02 -9.19 6.70
C ALA A 99 13.34 -9.12 5.20
N GLY A 100 12.51 -8.47 4.38
CA GLY A 100 12.69 -8.41 2.93
C GLY A 100 12.33 -9.71 2.21
N TRP A 101 12.70 -9.80 0.95
CA TRP A 101 12.31 -10.90 0.05
C TRP A 101 13.24 -12.11 0.23
N GLN A 102 13.10 -12.82 1.33
CA GLN A 102 13.92 -13.99 1.65
C GLN A 102 13.25 -14.95 2.63
N ASP A 103 13.72 -16.20 2.65
CA ASP A 103 13.18 -17.24 3.56
C ASP A 103 13.58 -16.99 5.01
N TYR A 104 14.83 -16.56 5.25
CA TYR A 104 15.38 -16.34 6.59
C TYR A 104 16.12 -15.00 6.67
N ALA A 105 15.99 -14.33 7.80
CA ALA A 105 16.68 -13.07 8.09
C ALA A 105 17.11 -13.01 9.54
N LEU A 106 18.17 -12.24 9.82
CA LEU A 106 18.51 -11.81 11.17
C LEU A 106 17.87 -10.46 11.45
N SER A 107 17.44 -10.26 12.71
CA SER A 107 17.03 -8.95 13.24
C SER A 107 17.62 -8.75 14.64
N ASP A 108 17.92 -7.50 14.97
CA ASP A 108 18.30 -7.08 16.32
C ASP A 108 17.10 -6.78 17.23
N GLY A 109 15.88 -7.04 16.72
CA GLY A 109 14.63 -6.84 17.44
C GLY A 109 14.07 -5.42 17.38
N SER A 110 14.84 -4.42 16.93
CA SER A 110 14.44 -3.01 16.95
C SER A 110 13.27 -2.69 16.01
N ASP A 111 13.12 -3.46 14.93
CA ASP A 111 12.05 -3.34 13.94
C ASP A 111 10.90 -4.35 14.16
N LEU A 112 10.98 -5.18 15.21
CA LEU A 112 10.03 -6.27 15.42
C LEU A 112 8.89 -5.88 16.34
N ARG A 113 7.69 -6.32 15.97
CA ARG A 113 6.49 -6.26 16.78
C ARG A 113 5.84 -7.63 16.89
N ALA A 114 5.68 -8.14 18.11
CA ALA A 114 4.96 -9.39 18.35
C ALA A 114 3.49 -9.27 17.95
N LEU A 115 2.98 -10.29 17.26
CA LEU A 115 1.57 -10.34 16.80
C LEU A 115 0.68 -11.18 17.73
N GLY A 116 1.25 -11.84 18.76
CA GLY A 116 0.48 -12.67 19.68
C GLY A 116 -0.28 -13.79 18.96
N ASP A 117 -1.51 -14.04 19.42
CA ASP A 117 -2.38 -15.10 18.91
C ASP A 117 -3.24 -14.67 17.71
N MET A 118 -2.73 -13.77 16.86
CA MET A 118 -3.47 -13.31 15.67
C MET A 118 -3.78 -14.49 14.74
N LYS A 119 -5.07 -14.79 14.53
CA LYS A 119 -5.51 -15.96 13.75
C LYS A 119 -5.09 -15.92 12.28
N GLN A 120 -5.04 -14.74 11.70
CA GLN A 120 -4.62 -14.49 10.31
C GLN A 120 -3.52 -13.42 10.32
N PRO A 121 -2.26 -13.81 10.58
CA PRO A 121 -1.18 -12.84 10.80
C PRO A 121 -0.80 -12.05 9.54
N SER A 122 -1.10 -12.56 8.32
CA SER A 122 -0.95 -11.82 7.06
C SER A 122 -1.66 -10.46 7.07
N LEU A 123 -2.80 -10.34 7.77
CA LEU A 123 -3.54 -9.07 7.89
C LEU A 123 -2.71 -7.94 8.50
N ALA A 124 -1.66 -8.25 9.27
CA ALA A 124 -0.73 -7.26 9.78
C ALA A 124 0.10 -6.57 8.67
N LEU A 125 0.12 -7.13 7.46
CA LEU A 125 0.76 -6.52 6.28
C LEU A 125 -0.19 -5.64 5.45
N GLY A 126 -1.48 -5.68 5.74
CA GLY A 126 -2.51 -5.01 4.95
C GLY A 126 -3.56 -4.28 5.79
N GLY A 127 -4.67 -4.95 6.02
CA GLY A 127 -5.86 -4.39 6.66
C GLY A 127 -5.72 -4.05 8.15
N LEU A 128 -4.73 -4.61 8.84
CA LEU A 128 -4.35 -4.26 10.21
C LEU A 128 -2.90 -3.74 10.30
N GLY A 129 -2.34 -3.31 9.17
CA GLY A 129 -0.96 -2.85 9.04
C GLY A 129 -0.83 -1.52 8.33
N MET A 130 0.34 -1.29 7.74
CA MET A 130 0.75 -0.02 7.14
C MET A 130 -0.23 0.52 6.10
N PRO A 131 -0.78 -0.24 5.14
CA PRO A 131 -1.72 0.28 4.16
C PRO A 131 -3.04 0.77 4.77
N ALA A 132 -3.61 0.05 5.73
CA ALA A 132 -4.83 0.48 6.41
C ALA A 132 -4.55 1.67 7.35
N PHE A 133 -3.38 1.72 7.99
CA PHE A 133 -2.95 2.87 8.77
C PHE A 133 -2.79 4.11 7.89
N THR A 134 -2.25 3.95 6.68
CA THR A 134 -2.17 5.01 5.67
C THR A 134 -3.56 5.53 5.28
N ALA A 135 -4.52 4.62 5.07
CA ALA A 135 -5.91 4.98 4.80
C ALA A 135 -6.55 5.75 5.95
N TYR A 136 -6.31 5.30 7.19
CA TYR A 136 -6.86 5.89 8.42
C TYR A 136 -6.36 7.33 8.60
N VAL A 137 -5.06 7.55 8.61
CA VAL A 137 -4.48 8.89 8.81
C VAL A 137 -4.81 9.80 7.62
N GLY A 138 -4.58 9.34 6.40
CA GLY A 138 -4.83 10.14 5.19
C GLY A 138 -6.29 10.62 5.10
N LEU A 139 -7.23 9.73 5.40
CA LEU A 139 -8.64 10.10 5.32
C LEU A 139 -9.11 10.91 6.53
N LEU A 140 -8.80 10.46 7.75
CA LEU A 140 -9.42 11.06 8.95
C LEU A 140 -8.72 12.33 9.41
N ASP A 141 -7.40 12.44 9.24
CA ASP A 141 -6.64 13.60 9.72
C ASP A 141 -6.46 14.67 8.63
N ILE A 142 -6.34 14.27 7.35
CA ILE A 142 -6.15 15.20 6.22
C ILE A 142 -7.45 15.40 5.45
N GLY A 143 -8.09 14.30 5.01
CA GLY A 143 -9.35 14.32 4.26
C GLY A 143 -10.52 14.85 5.05
N GLN A 144 -10.65 14.46 6.32
CA GLN A 144 -11.66 14.92 7.28
C GLN A 144 -13.09 14.91 6.69
N PRO A 145 -13.57 13.77 6.16
CA PRO A 145 -14.88 13.70 5.54
C PRO A 145 -15.98 13.94 6.57
N LYS A 146 -17.02 14.66 6.15
CA LYS A 146 -18.22 14.95 6.94
C LYS A 146 -19.41 14.17 6.39
N PRO A 147 -20.45 13.93 7.18
CA PRO A 147 -21.70 13.38 6.66
C PRO A 147 -22.22 14.21 5.48
N GLY A 148 -22.52 13.53 4.37
CA GLY A 148 -22.98 14.16 3.12
C GLY A 148 -21.89 14.62 2.16
N ASP A 149 -20.61 14.67 2.57
CA ASP A 149 -19.50 14.95 1.66
C ASP A 149 -19.42 13.88 0.55
N THR A 150 -19.00 14.31 -0.65
CA THR A 150 -18.62 13.40 -1.74
C THR A 150 -17.11 13.11 -1.64
N VAL A 151 -16.76 11.84 -1.42
CA VAL A 151 -15.39 11.34 -1.36
C VAL A 151 -15.09 10.54 -2.63
N VAL A 152 -14.08 10.95 -3.38
CA VAL A 152 -13.56 10.18 -4.53
C VAL A 152 -12.26 9.49 -4.12
N VAL A 153 -12.14 8.20 -4.46
CA VAL A 153 -11.00 7.36 -4.10
C VAL A 153 -10.35 6.81 -5.36
N ALA A 154 -9.10 7.22 -5.62
CA ALA A 154 -8.28 6.65 -6.68
C ALA A 154 -7.71 5.28 -6.24
N ALA A 155 -7.53 4.34 -7.19
CA ALA A 155 -7.15 2.94 -6.94
C ALA A 155 -8.05 2.29 -5.86
N ALA A 156 -9.36 2.46 -6.03
CA ALA A 156 -10.40 2.15 -5.04
C ALA A 156 -10.41 0.71 -4.51
N THR A 157 -9.85 -0.25 -5.26
CA THR A 157 -9.82 -1.68 -4.90
C THR A 157 -8.45 -2.17 -4.44
N GLY A 158 -7.47 -1.26 -4.30
CA GLY A 158 -6.14 -1.58 -3.77
C GLY A 158 -6.12 -1.64 -2.24
N ALA A 159 -4.96 -1.97 -1.68
CA ALA A 159 -4.79 -2.15 -0.23
C ALA A 159 -5.19 -0.93 0.60
N VAL A 160 -4.89 0.28 0.14
CA VAL A 160 -5.26 1.55 0.80
C VAL A 160 -6.68 1.96 0.40
N GLY A 161 -6.97 2.03 -0.91
CA GLY A 161 -8.24 2.57 -1.42
C GLY A 161 -9.48 1.80 -0.95
N SER A 162 -9.37 0.47 -0.81
CA SER A 162 -10.47 -0.37 -0.30
C SER A 162 -10.84 -0.05 1.15
N ILE A 163 -9.88 0.34 1.96
CA ILE A 163 -10.11 0.77 3.34
C ILE A 163 -10.64 2.21 3.38
N VAL A 164 -10.06 3.12 2.59
CA VAL A 164 -10.50 4.52 2.49
C VAL A 164 -12.00 4.63 2.20
N GLY A 165 -12.48 3.88 1.19
CA GLY A 165 -13.89 3.92 0.83
C GLY A 165 -14.82 3.46 1.97
N GLN A 166 -14.47 2.37 2.64
CA GLN A 166 -15.24 1.86 3.76
C GLN A 166 -15.20 2.82 4.96
N LEU A 167 -14.04 3.40 5.28
CA LEU A 167 -13.93 4.44 6.31
C LEU A 167 -14.78 5.67 5.99
N ALA A 168 -14.76 6.13 4.73
CA ALA A 168 -15.60 7.25 4.29
C ALA A 168 -17.11 6.94 4.45
N LYS A 169 -17.53 5.71 4.14
CA LYS A 169 -18.91 5.25 4.41
C LYS A 169 -19.25 5.30 5.89
N LEU A 170 -18.35 4.87 6.78
CA LEU A 170 -18.54 4.96 8.24
C LEU A 170 -18.68 6.40 8.72
N LYS A 171 -18.09 7.37 8.01
CA LYS A 171 -18.25 8.81 8.29
C LYS A 171 -19.49 9.44 7.66
N GLY A 172 -20.35 8.65 7.00
CA GLY A 172 -21.59 9.12 6.36
C GLY A 172 -21.38 9.84 5.04
N ALA A 173 -20.22 9.67 4.39
CA ALA A 173 -19.95 10.26 3.10
C ALA A 173 -20.55 9.42 1.95
N ARG A 174 -20.82 10.09 0.83
CA ARG A 174 -21.04 9.45 -0.46
C ARG A 174 -19.70 9.12 -1.10
N VAL A 175 -19.50 7.88 -1.53
CA VAL A 175 -18.20 7.38 -1.98
C VAL A 175 -18.23 6.97 -3.44
N ILE A 176 -17.31 7.54 -4.22
CA ILE A 176 -17.10 7.21 -5.63
C ILE A 176 -15.71 6.60 -5.76
N GLY A 177 -15.64 5.37 -6.28
CA GLY A 177 -14.37 4.68 -6.52
C GLY A 177 -13.94 4.77 -7.98
N ILE A 178 -12.64 4.94 -8.22
CA ILE A 178 -12.05 4.82 -9.56
C ILE A 178 -11.08 3.64 -9.53
N ALA A 179 -11.33 2.63 -10.39
CA ALA A 179 -10.56 1.40 -10.44
C ALA A 179 -10.36 0.93 -11.89
N GLY A 180 -9.51 -0.05 -12.16
CA GLY A 180 -9.23 -0.54 -13.53
C GLY A 180 -10.05 -1.77 -13.88
N GLY A 181 -10.93 -1.65 -14.89
CA GLY A 181 -11.69 -2.75 -15.46
C GLY A 181 -12.99 -3.10 -14.73
N ALA A 182 -13.92 -3.71 -15.47
CA ALA A 182 -15.27 -3.99 -15.01
C ALA A 182 -15.35 -4.84 -13.74
N GLY A 183 -14.44 -5.83 -13.58
CA GLY A 183 -14.38 -6.70 -12.39
C GLY A 183 -14.09 -5.90 -11.12
N LYS A 184 -13.16 -4.94 -11.16
CA LYS A 184 -12.84 -4.08 -10.03
C LYS A 184 -13.93 -3.06 -9.74
N VAL A 185 -14.58 -2.54 -10.76
CA VAL A 185 -15.75 -1.65 -10.63
C VAL A 185 -16.87 -2.38 -9.89
N ALA A 186 -17.19 -3.62 -10.29
CA ALA A 186 -18.18 -4.44 -9.60
C ALA A 186 -17.75 -4.75 -8.15
N PHE A 187 -16.49 -5.13 -7.93
CA PHE A 187 -15.95 -5.40 -6.59
C PHE A 187 -16.06 -4.19 -5.65
N ALA A 188 -15.69 -3.00 -6.12
CA ALA A 188 -15.79 -1.78 -5.32
C ALA A 188 -17.23 -1.50 -4.87
N ARG A 189 -18.21 -1.69 -5.76
CA ARG A 189 -19.62 -1.48 -5.45
C ARG A 189 -20.18 -2.61 -4.56
N ASP A 190 -19.99 -3.86 -4.98
CA ASP A 190 -20.73 -5.01 -4.44
C ASP A 190 -20.09 -5.59 -3.17
N GLN A 191 -18.76 -5.48 -3.03
CA GLN A 191 -18.02 -6.00 -1.88
C GLN A 191 -17.59 -4.92 -0.89
N LEU A 192 -17.18 -3.74 -1.40
CA LEU A 192 -16.67 -2.65 -0.55
C LEU A 192 -17.72 -1.60 -0.20
N GLY A 193 -18.92 -1.65 -0.83
CA GLY A 193 -20.05 -0.76 -0.53
C GLY A 193 -19.89 0.67 -1.03
N PHE A 194 -19.08 0.90 -2.09
CA PHE A 194 -19.03 2.19 -2.77
C PHE A 194 -20.38 2.51 -3.42
N ASP A 195 -20.82 3.74 -3.35
CA ASP A 195 -22.09 4.14 -3.96
C ASP A 195 -22.03 4.11 -5.49
N ILE A 196 -20.87 4.51 -6.03
CA ILE A 196 -20.57 4.45 -7.48
C ILE A 196 -19.12 3.98 -7.64
N ALA A 197 -18.86 3.24 -8.70
CA ALA A 197 -17.51 2.90 -9.12
C ALA A 197 -17.37 3.09 -10.64
N LEU A 198 -16.25 3.69 -11.06
CA LEU A 198 -15.95 4.04 -12.45
C LEU A 198 -14.68 3.35 -12.91
N ASP A 199 -14.65 2.98 -14.19
CA ASP A 199 -13.47 2.39 -14.81
C ASP A 199 -12.48 3.48 -15.25
N ARG A 200 -11.24 3.43 -14.73
CA ARG A 200 -10.17 4.36 -15.13
C ARG A 200 -9.79 4.28 -16.61
N HIS A 201 -10.13 3.18 -17.28
CA HIS A 201 -9.86 2.97 -18.70
C HIS A 201 -10.98 3.45 -19.62
N ASP A 202 -12.10 3.89 -19.05
CA ASP A 202 -13.21 4.44 -19.83
C ASP A 202 -12.78 5.78 -20.45
N PRO A 203 -12.83 5.94 -21.79
CA PRO A 203 -12.50 7.20 -22.44
C PRO A 203 -13.40 8.38 -22.03
N GLN A 204 -14.56 8.08 -21.44
CA GLN A 204 -15.52 9.07 -20.92
C GLN A 204 -15.42 9.24 -19.40
N LEU A 205 -14.32 8.82 -18.77
CA LEU A 205 -14.16 8.88 -17.31
C LEU A 205 -14.49 10.27 -16.74
N ALA A 206 -13.97 11.34 -17.33
CA ALA A 206 -14.22 12.71 -16.86
C ALA A 206 -15.71 13.09 -16.90
N GLN A 207 -16.40 12.74 -17.98
CA GLN A 207 -17.85 12.99 -18.12
C GLN A 207 -18.64 12.17 -17.08
N LYS A 208 -18.37 10.87 -16.98
CA LYS A 208 -19.06 9.98 -16.04
C LYS A 208 -18.81 10.36 -14.58
N LEU A 209 -17.60 10.85 -14.26
CA LEU A 209 -17.29 11.37 -12.95
C LEU A 209 -18.07 12.65 -12.63
N ALA A 210 -18.22 13.57 -13.59
CA ALA A 210 -19.05 14.76 -13.42
C ALA A 210 -20.53 14.41 -13.20
N GLU A 211 -21.05 13.43 -13.93
CA GLU A 211 -22.42 12.91 -13.75
C GLU A 211 -22.58 12.21 -12.38
N ALA A 212 -21.54 11.49 -11.92
CA ALA A 212 -21.52 10.82 -10.62
C ALA A 212 -21.39 11.78 -9.43
N ALA A 213 -20.77 12.94 -9.62
CA ALA A 213 -20.54 13.96 -8.59
C ALA A 213 -21.21 15.31 -8.95
N PRO A 214 -22.56 15.37 -9.10
CA PRO A 214 -23.23 16.59 -9.55
C PRO A 214 -23.12 17.77 -8.57
N ALA A 215 -22.85 17.49 -7.29
CA ALA A 215 -22.58 18.51 -6.26
C ALA A 215 -21.08 18.83 -6.09
N GLY A 216 -20.23 18.26 -6.94
CA GLY A 216 -18.78 18.36 -6.85
C GLY A 216 -18.17 17.36 -5.86
N ILE A 217 -16.85 17.50 -5.61
CA ILE A 217 -16.04 16.59 -4.81
C ILE A 217 -15.45 17.34 -3.61
N ASP A 218 -15.71 16.85 -2.41
CA ASP A 218 -15.26 17.47 -1.16
C ASP A 218 -13.93 16.89 -0.68
N VAL A 219 -13.71 15.59 -0.91
CA VAL A 219 -12.45 14.90 -0.60
C VAL A 219 -12.03 14.06 -1.79
N TYR A 220 -10.80 14.24 -2.23
CA TYR A 220 -10.19 13.33 -3.19
C TYR A 220 -8.97 12.64 -2.58
N PHE A 221 -9.05 11.33 -2.41
CA PHE A 221 -7.95 10.53 -1.88
C PHE A 221 -7.04 10.08 -3.02
N GLU A 222 -5.87 10.74 -3.12
CA GLU A 222 -4.97 10.58 -4.25
C GLU A 222 -3.95 9.48 -4.03
N ASN A 223 -4.05 8.43 -4.87
CA ASN A 223 -3.11 7.30 -4.91
C ASN A 223 -2.44 7.14 -6.29
N VAL A 224 -2.89 7.86 -7.32
CA VAL A 224 -2.61 7.52 -8.72
C VAL A 224 -1.91 8.63 -9.49
N GLY A 225 -2.44 9.85 -9.46
CA GLY A 225 -2.01 10.94 -10.33
C GLY A 225 -2.51 10.81 -11.79
N GLY A 226 -1.85 11.48 -12.71
CA GLY A 226 -2.10 11.39 -14.15
C GLY A 226 -3.55 11.68 -14.56
N ALA A 227 -4.07 10.90 -15.51
CA ALA A 227 -5.42 11.12 -16.09
C ALA A 227 -6.55 11.04 -15.06
N VAL A 228 -6.38 10.29 -13.97
CA VAL A 228 -7.38 10.23 -12.89
C VAL A 228 -7.44 11.58 -12.15
N PHE A 229 -6.27 12.13 -11.79
CA PHE A 229 -6.19 13.45 -11.18
C PHE A 229 -6.79 14.54 -12.10
N ASP A 230 -6.51 14.46 -13.41
CA ASP A 230 -7.04 15.42 -14.38
C ASP A 230 -8.58 15.41 -14.48
N ALA A 231 -9.17 14.22 -14.38
CA ALA A 231 -10.64 14.09 -14.39
C ALA A 231 -11.27 14.64 -13.09
N VAL A 232 -10.55 14.54 -11.94
CA VAL A 232 -11.04 14.97 -10.63
C VAL A 232 -10.87 16.47 -10.40
N LEU A 233 -9.74 17.05 -10.78
CA LEU A 233 -9.34 18.43 -10.45
C LEU A 233 -10.42 19.48 -10.77
N PRO A 234 -11.09 19.48 -11.94
CA PRO A 234 -12.14 20.47 -12.26
C PRO A 234 -13.36 20.36 -11.35
N LEU A 235 -13.64 19.17 -10.80
CA LEU A 235 -14.83 18.87 -10.01
C LEU A 235 -14.66 19.11 -8.51
N LEU A 236 -13.44 19.43 -8.05
CA LEU A 236 -13.18 19.73 -6.63
C LEU A 236 -13.98 20.94 -6.17
N ASN A 237 -14.62 20.84 -5.04
CA ASN A 237 -15.38 21.91 -4.40
C ASN A 237 -14.45 22.99 -3.80
N ILE A 238 -15.03 24.15 -3.48
CA ILE A 238 -14.34 25.17 -2.70
C ILE A 238 -14.00 24.61 -1.32
N GLY A 239 -12.74 24.68 -0.94
CA GLY A 239 -12.24 24.12 0.33
C GLY A 239 -12.08 22.60 0.32
N ALA A 240 -12.09 21.96 -0.85
CA ALA A 240 -11.83 20.52 -0.97
C ALA A 240 -10.48 20.13 -0.34
N ARG A 241 -10.40 18.88 0.12
CA ARG A 241 -9.23 18.32 0.78
C ARG A 241 -8.69 17.17 -0.06
N VAL A 242 -7.38 17.21 -0.32
CA VAL A 242 -6.69 16.22 -1.17
C VAL A 242 -5.50 15.65 -0.41
N PRO A 243 -5.68 14.57 0.37
CA PRO A 243 -4.55 13.79 0.86
C PRO A 243 -3.83 13.14 -0.31
N VAL A 244 -2.54 13.46 -0.49
CA VAL A 244 -1.66 12.91 -1.53
C VAL A 244 -0.82 11.81 -0.90
N ILE A 245 -1.17 10.57 -1.21
CA ILE A 245 -0.58 9.36 -0.61
C ILE A 245 0.37 8.67 -1.58
N GLY A 246 0.05 8.72 -2.87
CA GLY A 246 0.86 8.10 -3.91
C GLY A 246 0.51 8.63 -5.29
N VAL A 247 1.44 8.43 -6.21
CA VAL A 247 1.31 8.84 -7.62
C VAL A 247 1.77 7.68 -8.51
N ILE A 248 1.16 6.50 -8.33
CA ILE A 248 1.61 5.25 -8.94
C ILE A 248 1.69 5.31 -10.47
N ALA A 249 0.91 6.18 -11.13
CA ALA A 249 0.99 6.41 -12.57
C ALA A 249 2.36 6.97 -13.01
N GLN A 250 3.14 7.53 -12.08
CA GLN A 250 4.44 8.13 -12.38
C GLN A 250 5.63 7.23 -11.99
N TYR A 251 5.43 6.16 -11.22
CA TYR A 251 6.52 5.35 -10.67
C TYR A 251 7.40 4.70 -11.74
N ASN A 252 6.86 4.42 -12.92
CA ASN A 252 7.59 3.83 -14.03
C ASN A 252 8.16 4.87 -15.03
N GLN A 253 8.17 6.17 -14.69
CA GLN A 253 8.59 7.23 -15.62
C GLN A 253 10.06 7.66 -15.45
N ASN A 254 10.83 7.02 -14.55
CA ASN A 254 12.26 7.32 -14.28
C ASN A 254 12.53 8.83 -14.08
N GLY A 255 11.63 9.53 -13.39
CA GLY A 255 11.76 10.97 -13.13
C GLY A 255 11.46 11.90 -14.31
N ALA A 256 11.20 11.37 -15.50
CA ALA A 256 10.82 12.17 -16.66
C ALA A 256 9.31 12.39 -16.68
N VAL A 257 8.87 13.60 -16.32
CA VAL A 257 7.47 14.01 -16.53
C VAL A 257 7.26 14.22 -18.04
N GLN A 258 6.45 13.34 -18.64
CA GLN A 258 6.08 13.48 -20.05
C GLN A 258 4.73 14.18 -20.17
N GLY A 259 4.59 15.10 -21.11
CA GLY A 259 3.35 15.77 -21.46
C GLY A 259 3.37 17.28 -21.21
N GLU A 260 2.19 17.90 -21.33
CA GLU A 260 1.99 19.32 -21.07
C GLU A 260 2.27 19.69 -19.60
N ASP A 261 2.89 20.85 -19.38
CA ASP A 261 3.05 21.40 -18.03
C ASP A 261 1.67 21.81 -17.48
N ARG A 262 1.16 21.02 -16.54
CA ARG A 262 -0.14 21.24 -15.88
C ARG A 262 -0.06 22.08 -14.61
N LEU A 263 1.15 22.36 -14.13
CA LEU A 263 1.35 23.06 -12.86
C LEU A 263 0.61 24.42 -12.82
N PRO A 264 0.63 25.26 -13.86
CA PRO A 264 -0.10 26.54 -13.82
C PRO A 264 -1.62 26.36 -13.59
N ASN A 265 -2.23 25.39 -14.24
CA ASN A 265 -3.67 25.09 -14.06
C ASN A 265 -3.96 24.55 -12.66
N VAL A 266 -3.14 23.65 -12.15
CA VAL A 266 -3.25 23.10 -10.78
C VAL A 266 -3.15 24.22 -9.75
N MET A 267 -2.13 25.07 -9.84
CA MET A 267 -1.93 26.21 -8.92
C MET A 267 -3.09 27.21 -8.96
N SER A 268 -3.58 27.53 -10.15
CA SER A 268 -4.75 28.40 -10.32
C SER A 268 -6.00 27.80 -9.68
N THR A 269 -6.26 26.51 -9.87
CA THR A 269 -7.41 25.81 -9.30
C THR A 269 -7.33 25.76 -7.78
N ILE A 270 -6.12 25.45 -7.21
CA ILE A 270 -5.89 25.45 -5.76
C ILE A 270 -6.20 26.83 -5.18
N LEU A 271 -5.67 27.91 -5.80
CA LEU A 271 -5.90 29.28 -5.35
C LEU A 271 -7.40 29.64 -5.39
N GLN A 272 -8.03 29.45 -6.54
CA GLN A 272 -9.42 29.88 -6.75
C GLN A 272 -10.40 29.13 -5.88
N LYS A 273 -10.20 27.83 -5.69
CA LYS A 273 -11.07 26.97 -4.89
C LYS A 273 -10.61 26.81 -3.45
N ARG A 274 -9.49 27.42 -3.01
CA ARG A 274 -8.90 27.30 -1.67
C ARG A 274 -8.73 25.84 -1.26
N ILE A 275 -8.28 25.00 -2.22
CA ILE A 275 -8.07 23.58 -2.00
C ILE A 275 -6.91 23.37 -1.02
N ARG A 276 -7.07 22.44 -0.11
CA ARG A 276 -6.00 21.98 0.77
C ARG A 276 -5.45 20.65 0.24
N MET A 277 -4.29 20.69 -0.40
CA MET A 277 -3.57 19.52 -0.89
C MET A 277 -2.38 19.26 0.02
N GLN A 278 -2.26 18.04 0.55
CA GLN A 278 -1.23 17.72 1.54
C GLN A 278 -0.64 16.32 1.27
N GLY A 279 0.69 16.26 1.11
CA GLY A 279 1.44 15.00 1.07
C GLY A 279 1.51 14.37 2.45
N MET A 280 1.58 13.03 2.49
CA MET A 280 1.74 12.27 3.73
C MET A 280 2.67 11.07 3.52
N VAL A 281 3.61 10.91 4.44
CA VAL A 281 4.40 9.69 4.61
C VAL A 281 3.98 9.06 5.94
N ILE A 282 3.48 7.84 5.90
CA ILE A 282 2.87 7.19 7.08
C ILE A 282 3.87 6.96 8.22
N LEU A 283 5.17 6.88 7.91
CA LEU A 283 6.22 6.70 8.92
C LEU A 283 6.23 7.81 9.97
N ASP A 284 5.85 9.03 9.60
CA ASP A 284 5.81 10.20 10.48
C ASP A 284 4.69 10.13 11.54
N HIS A 285 3.77 9.16 11.42
CA HIS A 285 2.56 9.09 12.24
C HIS A 285 2.53 7.92 13.22
N TYR A 286 3.52 7.00 13.19
CA TYR A 286 3.50 5.79 14.02
C TYR A 286 3.49 6.12 15.52
N GLU A 287 4.27 7.07 15.98
CA GLU A 287 4.36 7.43 17.40
C GLU A 287 3.07 8.06 17.94
N THR A 288 2.32 8.77 17.09
CA THR A 288 1.21 9.62 17.54
C THR A 288 -0.18 9.05 17.23
N ARG A 289 -0.31 8.20 16.19
CA ARG A 289 -1.62 7.77 15.69
C ARG A 289 -1.81 6.26 15.61
N TYR A 290 -0.73 5.47 15.77
CA TYR A 290 -0.83 4.03 15.57
C TYR A 290 -1.74 3.34 16.59
N GLU A 291 -1.71 3.73 17.86
CA GLU A 291 -2.55 3.11 18.90
C GLU A 291 -4.04 3.37 18.66
N ASP A 292 -4.42 4.58 18.26
CA ASP A 292 -5.79 4.92 17.89
C ASP A 292 -6.25 4.09 16.69
N PHE A 293 -5.42 4.02 15.65
CA PHE A 293 -5.69 3.20 14.48
C PHE A 293 -5.89 1.72 14.85
N ALA A 294 -4.98 1.14 15.62
CA ALA A 294 -5.03 -0.28 15.98
C ALA A 294 -6.31 -0.61 16.76
N ARG A 295 -6.68 0.23 17.73
CA ARG A 295 -7.92 0.10 18.52
C ARG A 295 -9.16 0.18 17.62
N ASP A 296 -9.25 1.23 16.81
CA ASP A 296 -10.44 1.52 16.01
C ASP A 296 -10.64 0.48 14.90
N MET A 297 -9.55 0.10 14.21
CA MET A 297 -9.61 -0.92 13.15
C MET A 297 -9.96 -2.31 13.71
N ALA A 298 -9.39 -2.68 14.86
CA ALA A 298 -9.76 -3.96 15.50
C ALA A 298 -11.25 -4.00 15.83
N ALA A 299 -11.82 -2.91 16.33
CA ALA A 299 -13.24 -2.80 16.61
C ALA A 299 -14.09 -2.89 15.33
N TRP A 300 -13.79 -2.08 14.30
CA TRP A 300 -14.57 -2.05 13.06
C TRP A 300 -14.51 -3.36 12.27
N VAL A 301 -13.35 -4.01 12.24
CA VAL A 301 -13.20 -5.34 11.62
C VAL A 301 -13.94 -6.40 12.44
N GLY A 302 -13.81 -6.39 13.77
CA GLY A 302 -14.51 -7.31 14.66
C GLY A 302 -16.04 -7.19 14.58
N GLU A 303 -16.55 -6.01 14.34
CA GLU A 303 -17.97 -5.72 14.13
C GLU A 303 -18.45 -5.97 12.69
N GLY A 304 -17.58 -6.38 11.78
CA GLY A 304 -17.88 -6.58 10.36
C GLY A 304 -18.16 -5.31 9.57
N LYS A 305 -17.83 -4.15 10.11
CA LYS A 305 -18.02 -2.84 9.47
C LYS A 305 -16.98 -2.57 8.38
N ILE A 306 -15.78 -3.16 8.51
CA ILE A 306 -14.70 -3.11 7.52
C ILE A 306 -14.37 -4.53 7.13
N LYS A 307 -14.39 -4.80 5.83
CA LYS A 307 -13.99 -6.05 5.21
C LYS A 307 -12.57 -5.94 4.70
N LEU A 308 -11.75 -6.94 4.98
CA LEU A 308 -10.37 -7.01 4.55
C LEU A 308 -10.21 -8.01 3.41
N PHE A 309 -9.43 -7.66 2.40
CA PHE A 309 -9.20 -8.50 1.22
C PHE A 309 -7.71 -8.60 0.94
N GLU A 310 -7.24 -9.82 0.75
CA GLU A 310 -5.87 -10.15 0.38
C GLU A 310 -5.87 -10.93 -0.93
N ASP A 311 -4.87 -10.62 -1.76
CA ASP A 311 -4.52 -11.35 -2.97
C ASP A 311 -3.22 -12.09 -2.66
N VAL A 312 -3.33 -13.41 -2.43
CA VAL A 312 -2.24 -14.24 -1.89
C VAL A 312 -1.56 -15.00 -3.02
N LEU A 313 -0.25 -14.81 -3.16
CA LEU A 313 0.61 -15.54 -4.08
C LEU A 313 1.40 -16.60 -3.31
N GLU A 314 1.58 -17.77 -3.88
CA GLU A 314 2.25 -18.90 -3.21
C GLU A 314 3.70 -19.03 -3.70
N GLY A 315 4.65 -18.97 -2.76
CA GLY A 315 6.09 -19.11 -3.00
C GLY A 315 6.83 -17.79 -3.19
N LEU A 316 8.03 -17.69 -2.59
CA LEU A 316 8.90 -16.51 -2.66
C LEU A 316 9.20 -16.09 -4.10
N GLU A 317 9.36 -17.05 -4.99
CA GLU A 317 9.66 -16.86 -6.42
C GLU A 317 8.56 -16.08 -7.18
N GLN A 318 7.35 -15.98 -6.63
CA GLN A 318 6.26 -15.20 -7.20
C GLN A 318 6.37 -13.68 -6.89
N ALA A 319 7.24 -13.27 -5.97
CA ALA A 319 7.32 -11.88 -5.55
C ALA A 319 7.65 -10.89 -6.69
N PRO A 320 8.59 -11.16 -7.62
CA PRO A 320 8.84 -10.29 -8.78
C PRO A 320 7.60 -10.12 -9.65
N GLN A 321 6.96 -11.21 -10.04
CA GLN A 321 5.76 -11.16 -10.87
C GLN A 321 4.59 -10.52 -10.14
N GLY A 322 4.49 -10.73 -8.83
CA GLY A 322 3.52 -10.10 -7.96
C GLY A 322 3.67 -8.58 -7.91
N LEU A 323 4.91 -8.06 -7.78
CA LEU A 323 5.16 -6.61 -7.81
C LEU A 323 4.86 -6.02 -9.19
N ILE A 324 5.28 -6.68 -10.27
CA ILE A 324 4.98 -6.25 -11.64
C ILE A 324 3.46 -6.17 -11.85
N GLY A 325 2.73 -7.22 -11.46
CA GLY A 325 1.27 -7.26 -11.56
C GLY A 325 0.57 -6.19 -10.71
N LEU A 326 1.09 -5.94 -9.49
CA LEU A 326 0.59 -4.87 -8.61
C LEU A 326 0.72 -3.48 -9.28
N LEU A 327 1.87 -3.18 -9.89
CA LEU A 327 2.11 -1.91 -10.59
C LEU A 327 1.22 -1.75 -11.83
N GLN A 328 0.81 -2.85 -12.45
CA GLN A 328 -0.17 -2.87 -13.55
C GLN A 328 -1.61 -2.78 -13.05
N GLY A 329 -1.83 -2.96 -11.74
CA GLY A 329 -3.14 -2.95 -11.12
C GLY A 329 -3.92 -4.25 -11.35
N ASN A 330 -3.29 -5.41 -11.28
CA ASN A 330 -3.96 -6.71 -11.48
C ASN A 330 -4.59 -7.28 -10.20
N ASN A 331 -4.24 -6.74 -9.02
CA ASN A 331 -4.64 -7.23 -7.70
C ASN A 331 -6.01 -6.75 -7.22
N PHE A 332 -6.59 -7.49 -6.29
CA PHE A 332 -7.72 -7.09 -5.45
C PHE A 332 -7.27 -7.02 -3.98
N GLY A 333 -7.45 -5.87 -3.34
CA GLY A 333 -6.98 -5.68 -1.96
C GLY A 333 -5.46 -5.65 -1.84
N LYS A 334 -4.96 -6.22 -0.74
CA LYS A 334 -3.53 -6.28 -0.42
C LYS A 334 -2.87 -7.49 -1.08
N VAL A 335 -1.77 -7.26 -1.80
CA VAL A 335 -0.93 -8.37 -2.32
C VAL A 335 0.02 -8.85 -1.22
N VAL A 336 -0.05 -10.14 -0.95
CA VAL A 336 0.80 -10.84 0.02
C VAL A 336 1.38 -12.08 -0.64
N VAL A 337 2.65 -12.36 -0.41
CA VAL A 337 3.28 -13.62 -0.81
C VAL A 337 3.33 -14.53 0.41
N CYS A 338 2.70 -15.70 0.33
CA CYS A 338 2.90 -16.79 1.28
C CYS A 338 4.23 -17.48 0.93
N VAL A 339 5.27 -17.15 1.70
CA VAL A 339 6.63 -17.66 1.45
C VAL A 339 6.78 -19.08 1.93
N THR A 340 6.15 -19.39 3.05
CA THR A 340 6.14 -20.73 3.63
C THR A 340 4.85 -20.97 4.42
N ASN A 341 4.25 -22.13 4.25
CA ASN A 341 3.10 -22.52 5.07
C ASN A 341 3.58 -22.72 6.52
N SER A 342 2.81 -22.21 7.48
CA SER A 342 3.11 -22.23 8.93
C SER A 342 3.11 -23.63 9.53
#